data_c6016d7fdc3c8fbd4111c32a4e698f4f
#
_entry.id   c6016d7fdc3c8fbd4111c32a4e698f4f
#
_cell.length_a   1.000
_cell.length_b   1.000
_cell.length_c   1.000
_cell.angle_alpha   90.00
_cell.angle_beta   90.00
_cell.angle_gamma   90.00
#
_symmetry.space_group_name_H-M   'P 1'
#
loop_
_entity.id
_entity.type
_entity.pdbx_description
1 polymer ?
#
loop_
_entity_poly.entity_id
_entity_poly.type
_entity_poly.pdbx_seq_one_letter_code
_entity_poly.pdbx_strand_id
1 'polypeptide(L)'
;LVLVNTLDDGNGTNLFINRQGSDGDLVNFRQANSLEGRIFVSGSTVTYAGFSGQHESSGIATNTAVGTVVSSIDELDTYPSTQSDTLGNDETHPKAGQTRADHPKVKISDTVGDACVYGVVAEFSKQDKVMIASVGIGSIRVTGACAKGDLLESNGDGTAKVQSDDIVRSKTIGKVTIGNSATDVKLVSCVLYCG
;
A
#
# COMPACT_ATOMS: atom_id res chain seq x y z
N LEU A 1 -23.70 18.31 -1.41
CA LEU A 1 -24.47 17.82 -2.55
C LEU A 1 -25.27 16.59 -2.11
N VAL A 2 -26.61 16.64 -2.22
CA VAL A 2 -27.47 15.50 -1.98
C VAL A 2 -28.04 15.09 -3.34
N LEU A 3 -27.84 13.82 -3.73
CA LEU A 3 -28.39 13.23 -4.94
C LEU A 3 -29.42 12.19 -4.52
N VAL A 4 -30.69 12.44 -4.83
CA VAL A 4 -31.80 11.55 -4.49
C VAL A 4 -32.45 11.09 -5.78
N ASN A 5 -32.55 9.78 -5.99
CA ASN A 5 -33.41 9.21 -7.02
C ASN A 5 -34.77 8.89 -6.37
N THR A 6 -35.84 9.48 -6.90
CA THR A 6 -37.21 9.27 -6.45
C THR A 6 -38.00 8.34 -7.38
N LEU A 7 -37.34 7.78 -8.40
CA LEU A 7 -37.95 6.82 -9.31
C LEU A 7 -37.94 5.43 -8.68
N ASP A 8 -39.09 4.78 -8.67
CA ASP A 8 -39.32 3.45 -8.08
C ASP A 8 -39.21 2.31 -9.13
N ASP A 9 -38.69 2.63 -10.31
CA ASP A 9 -38.56 1.69 -11.45
C ASP A 9 -37.20 1.04 -11.59
N GLY A 10 -36.25 1.38 -10.70
CA GLY A 10 -34.86 0.85 -10.72
C GLY A 10 -33.98 1.37 -11.84
N ASN A 11 -34.43 2.29 -12.71
CA ASN A 11 -33.73 2.74 -13.90
C ASN A 11 -33.08 4.13 -13.78
N GLY A 12 -33.17 4.78 -12.64
CA GLY A 12 -32.62 6.12 -12.45
C GLY A 12 -31.14 6.13 -12.12
N THR A 13 -30.33 6.89 -12.87
CA THR A 13 -28.94 7.18 -12.52
C THR A 13 -28.85 8.49 -11.76
N ASN A 14 -28.39 8.45 -10.51
CA ASN A 14 -28.28 9.64 -9.64
C ASN A 14 -27.10 10.52 -10.00
N LEU A 15 -26.02 9.93 -10.51
CA LEU A 15 -24.80 10.65 -10.89
C LEU A 15 -24.21 10.00 -12.14
N PHE A 16 -24.16 10.76 -13.23
CA PHE A 16 -23.51 10.37 -14.47
C PHE A 16 -22.21 11.16 -14.64
N ILE A 17 -21.07 10.47 -14.65
CA ILE A 17 -19.76 11.06 -14.87
C ILE A 17 -19.18 10.45 -16.13
N ASN A 18 -18.89 11.29 -17.12
CA ASN A 18 -18.31 10.89 -18.40
C ASN A 18 -17.02 11.68 -18.67
N ARG A 19 -15.93 10.95 -18.89
CA ARG A 19 -14.67 11.50 -19.38
C ARG A 19 -14.49 11.11 -20.84
N GLN A 20 -14.40 12.10 -21.71
CA GLN A 20 -14.24 11.86 -23.15
C GLN A 20 -12.76 11.95 -23.55
N GLY A 21 -12.30 10.98 -24.33
CA GLY A 21 -11.07 11.03 -25.12
C GLY A 21 -9.77 10.63 -24.47
N SER A 22 -9.72 10.38 -23.15
CA SER A 22 -8.48 9.92 -22.49
C SER A 22 -8.73 9.28 -21.12
N ASP A 23 -7.81 8.43 -20.68
CA ASP A 23 -7.76 7.92 -19.33
C ASP A 23 -7.55 9.04 -18.30
N GLY A 24 -7.98 8.82 -17.06
CA GLY A 24 -7.78 9.74 -15.96
C GLY A 24 -8.90 9.77 -14.94
N ASP A 25 -8.81 10.71 -14.01
CA ASP A 25 -9.70 10.78 -12.85
C ASP A 25 -11.13 11.18 -13.24
N LEU A 26 -12.09 10.47 -12.65
CA LEU A 26 -13.52 10.76 -12.71
C LEU A 26 -13.98 11.49 -11.43
N VAL A 27 -13.51 11.05 -10.27
CA VAL A 27 -13.79 11.64 -8.96
C VAL A 27 -12.53 11.64 -8.12
N ASN A 28 -12.22 12.77 -7.50
CA ASN A 28 -11.16 12.91 -6.51
C ASN A 28 -11.78 13.17 -5.14
N PHE A 29 -11.47 12.32 -4.17
CA PHE A 29 -11.77 12.55 -2.77
C PHE A 29 -10.59 13.23 -2.11
N ARG A 30 -10.82 14.41 -1.50
CA ARG A 30 -9.75 15.23 -0.91
C ARG A 30 -10.14 15.69 0.49
N GLN A 31 -9.15 15.71 1.38
CA GLN A 31 -9.23 16.34 2.69
C GLN A 31 -8.13 17.39 2.80
N ALA A 32 -8.48 18.62 3.16
CA ALA A 32 -7.54 19.76 3.20
C ALA A 32 -6.63 19.83 1.95
N ASN A 33 -7.22 19.56 0.78
CA ASN A 33 -6.57 19.52 -0.53
C ASN A 33 -5.62 18.34 -0.79
N SER A 34 -5.35 17.49 0.20
CA SER A 34 -4.67 16.21 0.00
C SER A 34 -5.59 15.22 -0.72
N LEU A 35 -5.05 14.45 -1.68
CA LEU A 35 -5.79 13.40 -2.37
C LEU A 35 -5.84 12.15 -1.48
N GLU A 36 -7.03 11.81 -0.98
CA GLU A 36 -7.25 10.63 -0.12
C GLU A 36 -7.71 9.41 -0.92
N GLY A 37 -8.33 9.64 -2.05
CA GLY A 37 -8.78 8.57 -2.93
C GLY A 37 -9.37 9.10 -4.23
N ARG A 38 -9.52 8.21 -5.22
CA ARG A 38 -10.09 8.58 -6.50
C ARG A 38 -10.80 7.43 -7.18
N ILE A 39 -11.73 7.79 -8.07
CA ILE A 39 -12.30 6.89 -9.08
C ILE A 39 -11.73 7.33 -10.42
N PHE A 40 -11.10 6.42 -11.18
CA PHE A 40 -10.50 6.77 -12.46
C PHE A 40 -10.74 5.70 -13.52
N VAL A 41 -10.63 6.11 -14.79
CA VAL A 41 -10.70 5.22 -15.95
C VAL A 41 -9.29 4.93 -16.44
N SER A 42 -9.03 3.65 -16.76
CA SER A 42 -7.85 3.20 -17.48
C SER A 42 -8.29 2.18 -18.54
N GLY A 43 -8.17 2.53 -19.80
CA GLY A 43 -8.70 1.76 -20.92
C GLY A 43 -10.22 1.56 -20.79
N SER A 44 -10.66 0.30 -20.71
CA SER A 44 -12.09 -0.08 -20.53
C SER A 44 -12.50 -0.33 -19.08
N THR A 45 -11.64 -0.01 -18.11
CA THR A 45 -11.85 -0.35 -16.70
C THR A 45 -12.02 0.89 -15.85
N VAL A 46 -13.03 0.88 -14.96
CA VAL A 46 -13.15 1.84 -13.84
C VAL A 46 -12.46 1.26 -12.63
N THR A 47 -11.56 2.03 -12.04
CA THR A 47 -10.82 1.65 -10.84
C THR A 47 -11.15 2.59 -9.67
N TYR A 48 -11.35 1.99 -8.50
CA TYR A 48 -11.49 2.71 -7.23
C TYR A 48 -10.13 2.67 -6.52
N ALA A 49 -9.37 3.77 -6.59
CA ALA A 49 -8.12 3.90 -5.85
C ALA A 49 -8.36 4.55 -4.49
N GLY A 50 -7.77 3.99 -3.45
CA GLY A 50 -7.95 4.40 -2.06
C GLY A 50 -8.23 3.24 -1.11
N PHE A 51 -8.49 2.04 -1.65
CA PHE A 51 -8.56 0.81 -0.85
C PHE A 51 -7.35 -0.07 -1.17
N SER A 52 -6.15 0.46 -0.93
CA SER A 52 -4.90 -0.26 -1.24
C SER A 52 -4.30 -0.97 -0.03
N GLY A 53 -4.83 -0.79 1.18
CA GLY A 53 -4.16 -1.27 2.39
C GLY A 53 -2.73 -0.72 2.52
N GLN A 54 -2.49 0.48 1.98
CA GLN A 54 -1.21 1.19 2.11
C GLN A 54 -1.33 2.22 3.23
N HIS A 55 -0.28 2.28 4.05
CA HIS A 55 -0.19 3.18 5.18
C HIS A 55 1.13 3.92 5.15
N GLU A 56 1.10 5.21 5.42
CA GLU A 56 2.34 5.96 5.65
C GLU A 56 3.03 5.49 6.92
N SER A 57 4.35 5.52 6.88
CA SER A 57 5.20 5.22 8.02
C SER A 57 6.56 5.92 7.89
N SER A 58 7.43 5.72 8.85
CA SER A 58 8.82 6.18 8.83
C SER A 58 9.73 5.16 9.53
N GLY A 59 11.02 5.44 9.60
CA GLY A 59 12.00 4.61 10.31
C GLY A 59 12.96 3.87 9.39
N ILE A 60 12.77 3.92 8.07
CA ILE A 60 13.68 3.36 7.07
C ILE A 60 14.16 4.44 6.10
N ALA A 61 15.30 4.18 5.44
CA ALA A 61 15.88 5.11 4.49
C ALA A 61 15.01 5.28 3.24
N THR A 62 14.92 6.50 2.69
CA THR A 62 14.09 6.86 1.53
C THR A 62 14.49 6.18 0.22
N ASN A 63 15.67 5.58 0.18
CA ASN A 63 16.16 4.80 -0.96
C ASN A 63 15.92 3.28 -0.78
N THR A 64 15.18 2.87 0.23
CA THR A 64 14.83 1.45 0.43
C THR A 64 14.04 0.94 -0.77
N ALA A 65 14.47 -0.18 -1.32
CA ALA A 65 13.90 -0.70 -2.55
C ALA A 65 12.44 -1.16 -2.38
N VAL A 66 11.60 -0.90 -3.38
CA VAL A 66 10.21 -1.40 -3.44
C VAL A 66 10.17 -2.92 -3.25
N GLY A 67 9.16 -3.41 -2.53
CA GLY A 67 8.98 -4.81 -2.19
C GLY A 67 9.83 -5.30 -1.01
N THR A 68 10.63 -4.41 -0.37
CA THR A 68 11.36 -4.75 0.86
C THR A 68 10.37 -5.01 2.00
N VAL A 69 10.55 -6.14 2.68
CA VAL A 69 9.74 -6.54 3.84
C VAL A 69 10.10 -5.68 5.04
N VAL A 70 9.09 -5.11 5.70
CA VAL A 70 9.26 -4.28 6.89
C VAL A 70 8.43 -4.79 8.05
N SER A 71 8.94 -4.60 9.26
CA SER A 71 8.29 -4.95 10.52
C SER A 71 7.99 -3.70 11.32
N SER A 72 6.87 -3.70 12.03
CA SER A 72 6.56 -2.62 12.98
C SER A 72 7.55 -2.64 14.14
N ILE A 73 7.82 -1.46 14.68
CA ILE A 73 8.53 -1.29 15.95
C ILE A 73 7.60 -0.67 16.97
N ASP A 74 7.95 -0.78 18.24
CA ASP A 74 7.11 -0.27 19.36
C ASP A 74 7.25 1.26 19.51
N GLU A 75 7.09 1.97 18.40
CA GLU A 75 7.09 3.42 18.31
C GLU A 75 6.03 3.89 17.32
N LEU A 76 5.31 4.96 17.69
CA LEU A 76 4.37 5.62 16.80
C LEU A 76 5.08 6.66 15.90
N ASP A 77 4.59 6.78 14.68
CA ASP A 77 5.04 7.81 13.75
C ASP A 77 4.55 9.20 14.14
N THR A 78 5.10 10.23 13.53
CA THR A 78 4.70 11.62 13.70
C THR A 78 4.31 12.22 12.35
N TYR A 79 3.40 13.23 12.39
CA TYR A 79 3.08 13.98 11.19
C TYR A 79 4.32 14.68 10.64
N PRO A 80 4.52 14.69 9.31
CA PRO A 80 5.65 15.39 8.70
C PRO A 80 5.58 16.90 8.96
N SER A 81 6.71 17.60 8.78
CA SER A 81 6.78 19.05 8.95
C SER A 81 6.00 19.81 7.87
N THR A 82 5.90 19.23 6.69
CA THR A 82 5.23 19.81 5.53
C THR A 82 4.19 18.88 4.95
N GLN A 83 3.23 19.44 4.24
CA GLN A 83 2.26 18.76 3.38
C GLN A 83 2.18 19.50 2.04
N SER A 84 1.66 18.88 1.00
CA SER A 84 1.43 19.57 -0.27
C SER A 84 0.08 20.28 -0.25
N ASP A 85 0.06 21.55 -0.67
CA ASP A 85 -1.17 22.32 -0.92
C ASP A 85 -1.91 21.82 -2.19
N THR A 86 -3.03 22.49 -2.53
CA THR A 86 -3.82 22.18 -3.75
C THR A 86 -3.05 22.30 -5.05
N LEU A 87 -1.99 23.09 -5.09
CA LEU A 87 -1.19 23.36 -6.27
C LEU A 87 0.08 22.50 -6.29
N GLY A 88 0.29 21.69 -5.23
CA GLY A 88 1.46 20.84 -5.08
C GLY A 88 2.68 21.55 -4.48
N ASN A 89 2.51 22.77 -3.93
CA ASN A 89 3.54 23.44 -3.17
C ASN A 89 3.57 22.92 -1.74
N ASP A 90 4.76 22.90 -1.13
CA ASP A 90 4.91 22.52 0.26
C ASP A 90 4.43 23.62 1.19
N GLU A 91 3.57 23.25 2.14
CA GLU A 91 3.14 24.12 3.25
C GLU A 91 3.39 23.41 4.59
N THR A 92 3.43 24.18 5.67
CA THR A 92 3.59 23.60 7.02
C THR A 92 2.38 22.72 7.36
N HIS A 93 2.64 21.48 7.75
CA HIS A 93 1.57 20.58 8.17
C HIS A 93 0.94 21.08 9.49
N PRO A 94 -0.40 21.23 9.60
CA PRO A 94 -1.06 21.80 10.78
C PRO A 94 -0.85 20.97 12.06
N LYS A 95 -0.50 19.69 11.92
CA LYS A 95 -0.19 18.75 13.02
C LYS A 95 1.29 18.37 13.06
N ALA A 96 2.18 19.17 12.45
CA ALA A 96 3.62 18.87 12.38
C ALA A 96 4.19 18.42 13.73
N GLY A 97 4.88 17.29 13.75
CA GLY A 97 5.52 16.71 14.95
C GLY A 97 4.57 16.08 15.98
N GLN A 98 3.25 16.14 15.79
CA GLN A 98 2.32 15.43 16.65
C GLN A 98 2.34 13.93 16.35
N THR A 99 2.16 13.10 17.38
CA THR A 99 2.10 11.64 17.24
C THR A 99 0.85 11.20 16.48
N ARG A 100 1.01 10.23 15.59
CA ARG A 100 -0.07 9.59 14.83
C ARG A 100 -0.42 8.28 15.53
N ALA A 101 -1.54 8.26 16.25
CA ALA A 101 -1.93 7.14 17.11
C ALA A 101 -2.18 5.81 16.37
N ASP A 102 -2.37 5.86 15.07
CA ASP A 102 -2.72 4.73 14.19
C ASP A 102 -1.61 4.34 13.19
N HIS A 103 -0.42 4.95 13.30
CA HIS A 103 0.70 4.72 12.37
C HIS A 103 1.95 4.31 13.15
N PRO A 104 2.32 3.02 13.18
CA PRO A 104 3.58 2.59 13.76
C PRO A 104 4.75 3.00 12.85
N LYS A 105 5.92 3.26 13.44
CA LYS A 105 7.17 3.27 12.69
C LYS A 105 7.56 1.84 12.31
N VAL A 106 8.39 1.73 11.28
CA VAL A 106 8.86 0.44 10.78
C VAL A 106 10.38 0.37 10.72
N LYS A 107 10.90 -0.84 10.74
CA LYS A 107 12.26 -1.19 10.37
C LYS A 107 12.27 -2.19 9.21
N ILE A 108 13.38 -2.33 8.51
CA ILE A 108 13.57 -3.47 7.59
C ILE A 108 13.49 -4.74 8.43
N SER A 109 12.71 -5.73 7.99
CA SER A 109 12.55 -6.99 8.73
C SER A 109 13.89 -7.72 8.80
N ASP A 110 14.39 -7.94 10.02
CA ASP A 110 15.71 -8.51 10.34
C ASP A 110 15.62 -9.89 11.02
N THR A 111 14.43 -10.45 11.08
CA THR A 111 14.16 -11.73 11.76
C THR A 111 13.50 -12.70 10.80
N VAL A 112 14.02 -13.93 10.74
CA VAL A 112 13.42 -15.01 9.92
C VAL A 112 12.08 -15.42 10.51
N GLY A 113 11.05 -15.45 9.65
CA GLY A 113 9.69 -15.80 10.08
C GLY A 113 9.09 -14.80 11.09
N ASP A 114 9.44 -13.52 10.95
CA ASP A 114 9.02 -12.44 11.83
C ASP A 114 7.49 -12.29 11.87
N ALA A 115 6.90 -12.44 13.04
CA ALA A 115 5.46 -12.25 13.26
C ALA A 115 5.06 -10.77 13.36
N CYS A 116 6.03 -9.84 13.44
CA CYS A 116 5.80 -8.41 13.48
C CYS A 116 5.86 -7.76 12.09
N VAL A 117 5.91 -8.57 11.01
CA VAL A 117 5.88 -8.01 9.65
C VAL A 117 4.61 -7.19 9.48
N TYR A 118 4.81 -5.91 9.11
CA TYR A 118 3.74 -4.94 8.90
C TYR A 118 3.33 -4.82 7.44
N GLY A 119 4.25 -5.13 6.53
CA GLY A 119 4.00 -5.09 5.10
C GLY A 119 5.27 -5.03 4.27
N VAL A 120 5.13 -4.49 3.08
CA VAL A 120 6.22 -4.28 2.14
C VAL A 120 6.25 -2.84 1.64
N VAL A 121 7.44 -2.33 1.35
CA VAL A 121 7.61 -0.99 0.77
C VAL A 121 6.91 -0.95 -0.60
N ALA A 122 5.93 -0.06 -0.75
CA ALA A 122 5.25 0.20 -2.01
C ALA A 122 5.87 1.38 -2.77
N GLU A 123 6.05 2.50 -2.07
CA GLU A 123 6.61 3.74 -2.63
C GLU A 123 7.02 4.69 -1.50
N PHE A 124 7.56 5.85 -1.85
CA PHE A 124 7.79 6.95 -0.92
C PHE A 124 6.94 8.15 -1.31
N SER A 125 6.37 8.82 -0.32
CA SER A 125 5.66 10.08 -0.52
C SER A 125 6.64 11.22 -0.83
N LYS A 126 6.12 12.36 -1.29
CA LYS A 126 6.92 13.58 -1.51
C LYS A 126 7.57 14.11 -0.21
N GLN A 127 7.01 13.78 0.96
CA GLN A 127 7.52 14.19 2.27
C GLN A 127 8.44 13.12 2.88
N ASP A 128 9.05 12.26 2.06
CA ASP A 128 9.95 11.19 2.46
C ASP A 128 9.34 10.15 3.43
N LYS A 129 8.00 10.08 3.48
CA LYS A 129 7.30 9.02 4.20
C LYS A 129 7.23 7.78 3.33
N VAL A 130 7.48 6.63 3.94
CA VAL A 130 7.32 5.35 3.25
C VAL A 130 5.84 4.94 3.22
N MET A 131 5.39 4.50 2.07
CA MET A 131 4.08 3.87 1.89
C MET A 131 4.25 2.36 2.00
N ILE A 132 3.64 1.76 3.00
CA ILE A 132 3.70 0.32 3.26
C ILE A 132 2.40 -0.32 2.79
N ALA A 133 2.51 -1.30 1.89
CA ALA A 133 1.37 -2.13 1.49
C ALA A 133 1.29 -3.34 2.42
N SER A 134 0.16 -3.47 3.12
CA SER A 134 -0.09 -4.56 4.08
C SER A 134 -1.10 -5.58 3.57
N VAL A 135 -2.07 -5.17 2.77
CA VAL A 135 -3.18 -6.00 2.28
C VAL A 135 -3.46 -5.70 0.80
N GLY A 136 -3.89 -6.69 0.05
CA GLY A 136 -4.27 -6.55 -1.35
C GLY A 136 -3.22 -7.10 -2.31
N ILE A 137 -3.07 -6.49 -3.49
CA ILE A 137 -2.06 -6.91 -4.47
C ILE A 137 -0.80 -6.08 -4.28
N GLY A 138 0.34 -6.75 -4.19
CA GLY A 138 1.65 -6.10 -4.07
C GLY A 138 2.78 -6.92 -4.65
N SER A 139 3.97 -6.34 -4.69
CA SER A 139 5.21 -7.02 -5.07
C SER A 139 6.11 -7.18 -3.87
N ILE A 140 6.63 -8.37 -3.68
CA ILE A 140 7.56 -8.71 -2.58
C ILE A 140 8.92 -9.05 -3.18
N ARG A 141 10.01 -8.58 -2.56
CA ARG A 141 11.38 -9.02 -2.86
C ARG A 141 11.58 -10.41 -2.25
N VAL A 142 11.72 -11.42 -3.10
CA VAL A 142 11.86 -12.83 -2.69
C VAL A 142 13.23 -13.34 -3.02
N THR A 143 13.86 -14.03 -2.08
CA THR A 143 15.10 -14.80 -2.25
C THR A 143 14.73 -16.29 -2.45
N GLY A 144 15.39 -16.95 -3.39
CA GLY A 144 15.09 -18.35 -3.71
C GLY A 144 13.93 -18.52 -4.68
N ALA A 145 13.81 -19.68 -5.31
CA ALA A 145 12.72 -20.01 -6.22
C ALA A 145 11.38 -20.05 -5.48
N CYS A 146 10.30 -19.66 -6.15
CA CYS A 146 8.95 -19.75 -5.63
C CYS A 146 7.97 -20.16 -6.73
N ALA A 147 6.96 -20.94 -6.37
CA ALA A 147 5.89 -21.39 -7.25
C ALA A 147 4.61 -20.58 -7.01
N LYS A 148 3.71 -20.58 -7.99
CA LYS A 148 2.36 -20.04 -7.80
C LYS A 148 1.65 -20.77 -6.67
N GLY A 149 1.11 -20.02 -5.71
CA GLY A 149 0.40 -20.56 -4.55
C GLY A 149 1.26 -20.65 -3.28
N ASP A 150 2.60 -20.56 -3.38
CA ASP A 150 3.47 -20.55 -2.20
C ASP A 150 3.14 -19.40 -1.26
N LEU A 151 3.13 -19.68 0.04
CA LEU A 151 3.10 -18.68 1.08
C LEU A 151 4.52 -18.16 1.35
N LEU A 152 4.62 -16.89 1.71
CA LEU A 152 5.88 -16.20 1.95
C LEU A 152 5.99 -15.75 3.40
N GLU A 153 7.20 -15.86 3.96
CA GLU A 153 7.58 -15.33 5.27
C GLU A 153 8.86 -14.51 5.17
N SER A 154 9.17 -13.68 6.17
CA SER A 154 10.42 -12.92 6.22
C SER A 154 11.64 -13.84 6.19
N ASN A 155 12.66 -13.49 5.37
CA ASN A 155 13.95 -14.14 5.33
C ASN A 155 14.96 -13.55 6.33
N GLY A 156 14.59 -12.44 7.02
CA GLY A 156 15.43 -11.78 8.03
C GLY A 156 16.47 -10.80 7.45
N ASP A 157 16.35 -10.41 6.20
CA ASP A 157 17.25 -9.49 5.50
C ASP A 157 16.51 -8.44 4.65
N GLY A 158 15.24 -8.20 4.96
CA GLY A 158 14.35 -7.35 4.16
C GLY A 158 13.80 -8.03 2.91
N THR A 159 14.14 -9.29 2.66
CA THR A 159 13.49 -10.10 1.63
C THR A 159 12.54 -11.12 2.26
N ALA A 160 11.70 -11.74 1.44
CA ALA A 160 10.92 -12.89 1.83
C ALA A 160 11.51 -14.17 1.25
N LYS A 161 11.11 -15.29 1.81
CA LYS A 161 11.34 -16.65 1.29
C LYS A 161 10.04 -17.45 1.34
N VAL A 162 10.02 -18.58 0.65
CA VAL A 162 8.89 -19.53 0.72
C VAL A 162 8.77 -20.04 2.15
N GLN A 163 7.56 -19.98 2.71
CA GLN A 163 7.20 -20.54 4.00
C GLN A 163 7.24 -22.07 3.93
N SER A 164 7.62 -22.74 4.99
CA SER A 164 7.80 -24.21 5.01
C SER A 164 6.50 -25.01 5.03
N ASP A 165 5.37 -24.35 5.31
CA ASP A 165 4.03 -24.97 5.36
C ASP A 165 3.01 -24.11 4.57
N ASP A 166 1.82 -24.64 4.31
CA ASP A 166 0.73 -24.01 3.55
C ASP A 166 -0.37 -23.40 4.44
N ILE A 167 -0.06 -23.13 5.72
CA ILE A 167 -0.99 -22.57 6.69
C ILE A 167 -0.70 -21.07 6.85
N VAL A 168 -1.70 -20.21 6.66
CA VAL A 168 -1.59 -18.79 6.95
C VAL A 168 -1.42 -18.60 8.46
N ARG A 169 -0.35 -17.89 8.85
CA ARG A 169 0.05 -17.61 10.24
C ARG A 169 0.31 -16.10 10.40
N SER A 170 0.52 -15.67 11.63
CA SER A 170 0.93 -14.28 11.94
C SER A 170 2.21 -13.83 11.22
N LYS A 171 3.08 -14.75 10.80
CA LYS A 171 4.30 -14.48 10.05
C LYS A 171 4.12 -14.53 8.52
N THR A 172 2.94 -14.89 8.02
CA THR A 172 2.68 -15.01 6.58
C THR A 172 2.51 -13.62 5.98
N ILE A 173 3.37 -13.27 5.02
CA ILE A 173 3.34 -11.95 4.35
C ILE A 173 2.33 -11.95 3.19
N GLY A 174 2.28 -13.06 2.44
CA GLY A 174 1.41 -13.14 1.27
C GLY A 174 1.52 -14.47 0.54
N LYS A 175 0.73 -14.56 -0.55
CA LYS A 175 0.71 -15.72 -1.43
C LYS A 175 1.14 -15.35 -2.84
N VAL A 176 2.08 -16.10 -3.40
CA VAL A 176 2.58 -15.91 -4.76
C VAL A 176 1.47 -16.09 -5.79
N THR A 177 1.29 -15.12 -6.67
CA THR A 177 0.31 -15.19 -7.78
C THR A 177 0.94 -15.69 -9.07
N ILE A 178 2.22 -15.37 -9.31
CA ILE A 178 2.99 -15.81 -10.47
C ILE A 178 4.34 -16.33 -9.98
N GLY A 179 4.63 -17.61 -10.22
CA GLY A 179 5.87 -18.25 -9.81
C GLY A 179 7.10 -17.69 -10.54
N ASN A 180 8.26 -17.79 -9.89
CA ASN A 180 9.55 -17.41 -10.44
C ASN A 180 10.65 -18.35 -9.96
N SER A 181 11.31 -19.02 -10.89
CA SER A 181 12.34 -20.03 -10.59
C SER A 181 13.74 -19.48 -10.34
N ALA A 182 13.97 -18.17 -10.52
CA ALA A 182 15.26 -17.56 -10.22
C ALA A 182 15.59 -17.72 -8.73
N THR A 183 16.86 -17.91 -8.40
CA THR A 183 17.34 -18.07 -7.02
C THR A 183 17.78 -16.74 -6.39
N ASP A 184 18.11 -15.76 -7.21
CA ASP A 184 18.49 -14.41 -6.78
C ASP A 184 17.29 -13.64 -6.24
N VAL A 185 17.55 -12.50 -5.58
CA VAL A 185 16.52 -11.58 -5.13
C VAL A 185 15.78 -10.99 -6.33
N LYS A 186 14.46 -11.16 -6.37
CA LYS A 186 13.60 -10.61 -7.42
C LYS A 186 12.27 -10.14 -6.85
N LEU A 187 11.56 -9.28 -7.60
CA LEU A 187 10.18 -8.92 -7.29
C LEU A 187 9.23 -10.02 -7.76
N VAL A 188 8.32 -10.39 -6.87
CA VAL A 188 7.30 -11.43 -7.11
C VAL A 188 5.93 -10.83 -6.82
N SER A 189 4.98 -11.00 -7.73
CA SER A 189 3.60 -10.58 -7.54
C SER A 189 2.88 -11.47 -6.54
N CYS A 190 2.22 -10.86 -5.56
CA CYS A 190 1.59 -11.55 -4.44
C CYS A 190 0.25 -10.94 -4.07
N VAL A 191 -0.60 -11.74 -3.44
CA VAL A 191 -1.68 -11.23 -2.56
C VAL A 191 -1.09 -11.11 -1.17
N LEU A 192 -1.18 -9.92 -0.56
CA LEU A 192 -0.64 -9.59 0.76
C LEU A 192 -1.65 -9.90 1.86
N TYR A 193 -1.18 -10.36 3.00
CA TYR A 193 -1.99 -10.73 4.18
C TYR A 193 -1.40 -10.18 5.48
N CYS A 194 -0.48 -9.24 5.45
CA CYS A 194 0.15 -8.73 6.66
C CYS A 194 -0.88 -8.07 7.58
N GLY A 195 -1.18 -8.69 8.70
CA GLY A 195 -2.15 -8.22 9.68
C GLY A 195 -3.06 -9.31 10.20
#